data_6a57e089799bab4eeb5551174528f596
#
_entry.id   6a57e089799bab4eeb5551174528f596
#
_cell.length_a   1.000
_cell.length_b   1.000
_cell.length_c   1.000
_cell.angle_alpha   90.00
_cell.angle_beta   90.00
_cell.angle_gamma   90.00
#
_symmetry.space_group_name_H-M   'P 1'
#
loop_
_entity.id
_entity.type
_entity.pdbx_description
1 polymer ?
#
loop_
_entity_poly.entity_id
_entity_poly.type
_entity_poly.pdbx_seq_one_letter_code
_entity_poly.pdbx_strand_id
1 'polypeptide(L)'
;MKKTYFLLILALAWTLFPQESNAQKKGDPMFQVPLGIASYTFRNHWKNGVEPTLDIIQQMGFTEFEGGAPQGVSPEEFKNMLADRGISIPSTGTGFEQLESDPQAVADRAKALGAKYVMCAWIPHKRGQFSKEDADRAIKVFNEGGKVLRENGITFKYHVHGYEFQPYGNETLFDYLVKNTDPKYVSLQMDVMWTHFGGGDPAALLKKYGKRWVSLHLKDFKKGAPKDMTGLTGPENDVPLGEGELDFPAILREANKIGIKHMFIEDESDHELEALPKSIAYLRSLKY
;
A
#
# COMPACT_ATOMS: atom_id res chain seq x y z
N MET A 1 -5.71 -29.80 65.89
CA MET A 1 -6.47 -28.91 65.00
C MET A 1 -5.74 -28.90 63.60
N LYS A 2 -6.27 -29.68 62.65
CA LYS A 2 -5.73 -29.73 61.27
C LYS A 2 -6.54 -28.75 60.43
N LYS A 3 -5.85 -27.72 59.87
CA LYS A 3 -6.44 -26.78 58.90
C LYS A 3 -6.32 -27.35 57.49
N THR A 4 -7.43 -27.67 56.87
CA THR A 4 -7.54 -28.13 55.48
C THR A 4 -7.69 -26.89 54.60
N TYR A 5 -6.72 -26.66 53.71
CA TYR A 5 -6.81 -25.61 52.67
C TYR A 5 -7.49 -26.20 51.45
N PHE A 6 -8.65 -25.64 51.07
CA PHE A 6 -9.31 -25.92 49.80
C PHE A 6 -8.70 -25.03 48.71
N LEU A 7 -8.00 -25.65 47.76
CA LEU A 7 -7.55 -24.98 46.53
C LEU A 7 -8.73 -24.96 45.54
N LEU A 8 -9.26 -23.77 45.30
CA LEU A 8 -10.18 -23.52 44.17
C LEU A 8 -9.36 -23.41 42.87
N ILE A 9 -9.44 -24.41 42.00
CA ILE A 9 -8.92 -24.34 40.65
C ILE A 9 -9.99 -23.69 39.80
N LEU A 10 -9.81 -22.41 39.41
CA LEU A 10 -10.60 -21.74 38.38
C LEU A 10 -10.12 -22.24 37.00
N ALA A 11 -10.89 -23.14 36.39
CA ALA A 11 -10.72 -23.51 35.00
C ALA A 11 -11.23 -22.37 34.10
N LEU A 12 -10.33 -21.59 33.54
CA LEU A 12 -10.65 -20.68 32.43
C LEU A 12 -10.97 -21.50 31.18
N ALA A 13 -12.26 -21.67 30.90
CA ALA A 13 -12.72 -22.21 29.63
C ALA A 13 -12.49 -21.12 28.55
N TRP A 14 -11.45 -21.29 27.74
CA TRP A 14 -11.30 -20.53 26.50
C TRP A 14 -12.38 -21.03 25.55
N THR A 15 -13.44 -20.27 25.41
CA THR A 15 -14.40 -20.45 24.30
C THR A 15 -13.72 -20.04 23.01
N LEU A 16 -13.23 -21.02 22.25
CA LEU A 16 -12.89 -20.85 20.86
C LEU A 16 -14.17 -20.48 20.10
N PHE A 17 -14.42 -19.19 19.91
CA PHE A 17 -15.38 -18.75 18.92
C PHE A 17 -14.82 -19.16 17.56
N PRO A 18 -15.52 -19.97 16.76
CA PRO A 18 -15.12 -20.20 15.40
C PRO A 18 -15.13 -18.85 14.70
N GLN A 19 -14.00 -18.43 14.16
CA GLN A 19 -13.91 -17.29 13.28
C GLN A 19 -14.66 -17.74 12.01
N GLU A 20 -15.93 -17.30 11.89
CA GLU A 20 -16.70 -17.53 10.67
C GLU A 20 -15.90 -16.94 9.52
N SER A 21 -15.35 -17.80 8.69
CA SER A 21 -14.88 -17.39 7.37
C SER A 21 -16.14 -16.96 6.62
N ASN A 22 -16.36 -15.65 6.47
CA ASN A 22 -17.40 -15.12 5.59
C ASN A 22 -17.10 -15.61 4.17
N ALA A 23 -17.65 -16.76 3.82
CA ALA A 23 -17.59 -17.27 2.47
C ALA A 23 -18.31 -16.26 1.57
N GLN A 24 -17.57 -15.64 0.67
CA GLN A 24 -18.07 -14.65 -0.27
C GLN A 24 -19.17 -15.27 -1.12
N LYS A 25 -20.33 -14.62 -1.19
CA LYS A 25 -21.49 -15.12 -1.93
C LYS A 25 -21.56 -14.43 -3.29
N LYS A 26 -22.14 -15.14 -4.27
CA LYS A 26 -22.44 -14.53 -5.57
C LYS A 26 -23.30 -13.28 -5.39
N GLY A 27 -22.82 -12.14 -5.92
CA GLY A 27 -23.47 -10.84 -5.82
C GLY A 27 -22.93 -9.93 -4.71
N ASP A 28 -22.09 -10.43 -3.80
CA ASP A 28 -21.41 -9.58 -2.81
C ASP A 28 -20.44 -8.63 -3.52
N PRO A 29 -20.23 -7.40 -3.00
CA PRO A 29 -19.23 -6.49 -3.55
C PRO A 29 -17.83 -7.10 -3.47
N MET A 30 -17.02 -6.93 -4.51
CA MET A 30 -15.60 -7.32 -4.46
C MET A 30 -14.75 -6.29 -3.72
N PHE A 31 -15.04 -5.00 -3.87
CA PHE A 31 -14.37 -3.93 -3.14
C PHE A 31 -15.07 -3.71 -1.79
N GLN A 32 -14.42 -4.13 -0.68
CA GLN A 32 -15.03 -4.20 0.65
C GLN A 32 -14.24 -3.44 1.72
N VAL A 33 -13.30 -2.59 1.31
CA VAL A 33 -12.46 -1.80 2.21
C VAL A 33 -12.82 -0.32 2.12
N PRO A 34 -12.38 0.54 3.07
CA PRO A 34 -12.52 1.98 2.92
C PRO A 34 -11.95 2.47 1.60
N LEU A 35 -12.60 3.46 0.99
CA LEU A 35 -12.12 4.05 -0.26
C LEU A 35 -10.91 4.94 0.05
N GLY A 36 -9.73 4.50 -0.39
CA GLY A 36 -8.46 5.19 -0.16
C GLY A 36 -7.96 5.91 -1.41
N ILE A 37 -7.18 6.96 -1.19
CA ILE A 37 -6.49 7.75 -2.24
C ILE A 37 -5.02 7.94 -1.89
N ALA A 38 -4.13 7.76 -2.88
CA ALA A 38 -2.72 8.13 -2.76
C ALA A 38 -2.53 9.62 -3.06
N SER A 39 -1.79 10.31 -2.22
CA SER A 39 -1.57 11.77 -2.30
C SER A 39 -0.94 12.23 -3.60
N TYR A 40 -0.16 11.36 -4.24
CA TYR A 40 0.52 11.65 -5.49
C TYR A 40 -0.44 11.94 -6.65
N THR A 41 -1.63 11.38 -6.62
CA THR A 41 -2.73 11.71 -7.52
C THR A 41 -2.99 13.22 -7.59
N PHE A 42 -2.89 13.90 -6.46
CA PHE A 42 -3.13 15.35 -6.37
C PHE A 42 -1.84 16.19 -6.41
N ARG A 43 -0.71 15.64 -6.91
CA ARG A 43 0.59 16.32 -6.95
C ARG A 43 0.54 17.71 -7.59
N ASN A 44 -0.33 17.90 -8.57
CA ASN A 44 -0.51 19.17 -9.28
C ASN A 44 -1.53 20.12 -8.62
N HIS A 45 -2.29 19.66 -7.60
CA HIS A 45 -3.35 20.43 -6.95
C HIS A 45 -2.87 21.19 -5.71
N TRP A 46 -1.85 20.69 -4.99
CA TRP A 46 -1.36 21.31 -3.76
C TRP A 46 -0.93 22.77 -3.91
N LYS A 47 -0.50 23.17 -5.10
CA LYS A 47 -0.20 24.57 -5.44
C LYS A 47 -1.43 25.51 -5.39
N ASN A 48 -2.63 24.95 -5.49
CA ASN A 48 -3.89 25.70 -5.42
C ASN A 48 -4.39 25.87 -3.97
N GLY A 49 -3.66 25.33 -3.01
CA GLY A 49 -3.97 25.35 -1.58
C GLY A 49 -4.33 23.97 -1.02
N VAL A 50 -4.06 23.80 0.26
CA VAL A 50 -4.30 22.53 0.96
C VAL A 50 -5.80 22.30 1.15
N GLU A 51 -6.51 23.26 1.73
CA GLU A 51 -7.96 23.16 1.99
C GLU A 51 -8.77 22.82 0.72
N PRO A 52 -8.65 23.57 -0.41
CA PRO A 52 -9.38 23.25 -1.63
C PRO A 52 -9.08 21.83 -2.15
N THR A 53 -7.83 21.36 -2.03
CA THR A 53 -7.46 20.00 -2.46
C THR A 53 -8.12 18.95 -1.59
N LEU A 54 -8.13 19.14 -0.27
CA LEU A 54 -8.79 18.23 0.67
C LEU A 54 -10.31 18.23 0.49
N ASP A 55 -10.93 19.36 0.15
CA ASP A 55 -12.36 19.46 -0.15
C ASP A 55 -12.73 18.63 -1.39
N ILE A 56 -11.89 18.65 -2.44
CA ILE A 56 -12.07 17.80 -3.62
C ILE A 56 -12.01 16.32 -3.23
N ILE A 57 -11.03 15.92 -2.43
CA ILE A 57 -10.85 14.53 -1.95
C ILE A 57 -12.09 14.09 -1.16
N GLN A 58 -12.57 14.92 -0.24
CA GLN A 58 -13.79 14.67 0.55
C GLN A 58 -15.02 14.51 -0.33
N GLN A 59 -15.23 15.43 -1.28
CA GLN A 59 -16.40 15.43 -2.20
C GLN A 59 -16.46 14.18 -3.07
N MET A 60 -15.32 13.59 -3.42
CA MET A 60 -15.24 12.31 -4.14
C MET A 60 -15.56 11.10 -3.25
N GLY A 61 -15.67 11.29 -1.92
CA GLY A 61 -16.07 10.26 -0.97
C GLY A 61 -14.92 9.37 -0.50
N PHE A 62 -13.67 9.83 -0.61
CA PHE A 62 -12.53 9.16 -0.02
C PHE A 62 -12.56 9.26 1.50
N THR A 63 -12.20 8.15 2.18
CA THR A 63 -12.19 8.03 3.64
C THR A 63 -10.83 7.64 4.20
N GLU A 64 -9.90 7.25 3.33
CA GLU A 64 -8.50 7.00 3.67
C GLU A 64 -7.58 7.77 2.72
N PHE A 65 -6.48 8.26 3.29
CA PHE A 65 -5.45 9.01 2.58
C PHE A 65 -4.07 8.39 2.85
N GLU A 66 -3.31 8.10 1.80
CA GLU A 66 -1.90 7.72 1.92
C GLU A 66 -1.03 8.88 1.46
N GLY A 67 -0.26 9.43 2.38
CA GLY A 67 0.64 10.54 2.07
C GLY A 67 1.14 11.27 3.30
N GLY A 68 1.92 12.32 3.07
CA GLY A 68 2.45 13.22 4.07
C GLY A 68 1.79 14.60 4.04
N ALA A 69 2.07 15.41 5.06
CA ALA A 69 1.67 16.81 5.08
C ALA A 69 2.33 17.58 3.93
N PRO A 70 1.59 18.43 3.20
CA PRO A 70 2.16 19.33 2.22
C PRO A 70 3.15 20.32 2.85
N GLN A 71 4.01 20.89 2.02
CA GLN A 71 4.97 21.90 2.48
C GLN A 71 4.27 23.05 3.21
N GLY A 72 4.79 23.44 4.37
CA GLY A 72 4.26 24.54 5.18
C GLY A 72 3.15 24.16 6.16
N VAL A 73 2.71 22.91 6.18
CA VAL A 73 1.73 22.38 7.14
C VAL A 73 2.38 21.34 8.03
N SER A 74 2.18 21.45 9.35
CA SER A 74 2.70 20.45 10.28
C SER A 74 1.94 19.12 10.14
N PRO A 75 2.57 17.97 10.47
CA PRO A 75 1.92 16.66 10.44
C PRO A 75 0.65 16.61 11.29
N GLU A 76 0.66 17.20 12.49
CA GLU A 76 -0.49 17.25 13.38
C GLU A 76 -1.63 18.10 12.83
N GLU A 77 -1.31 19.27 12.27
CA GLU A 77 -2.29 20.13 11.63
C GLU A 77 -2.94 19.42 10.43
N PHE A 78 -2.13 18.83 9.56
CA PHE A 78 -2.64 18.10 8.39
C PHE A 78 -3.53 16.92 8.78
N LYS A 79 -3.15 16.17 9.82
CA LYS A 79 -3.98 15.11 10.38
C LYS A 79 -5.35 15.63 10.82
N ASN A 80 -5.38 16.80 11.51
CA ASN A 80 -6.64 17.40 11.96
C ASN A 80 -7.49 17.87 10.77
N MET A 81 -6.89 18.50 9.77
CA MET A 81 -7.59 18.94 8.54
C MET A 81 -8.26 17.78 7.81
N LEU A 82 -7.62 16.60 7.74
CA LEU A 82 -8.20 15.38 7.18
C LEU A 82 -9.29 14.80 8.09
N ALA A 83 -9.05 14.75 9.40
CA ALA A 83 -10.01 14.23 10.38
C ALA A 83 -11.31 15.04 10.40
N ASP A 84 -11.25 16.36 10.26
CA ASP A 84 -12.42 17.26 10.14
C ASP A 84 -13.28 16.94 8.90
N ARG A 85 -12.69 16.28 7.90
CA ARG A 85 -13.36 15.79 6.69
C ARG A 85 -13.75 14.31 6.73
N GLY A 86 -13.56 13.66 7.88
CA GLY A 86 -13.83 12.22 8.04
C GLY A 86 -12.83 11.31 7.32
N ILE A 87 -11.63 11.81 7.01
CA ILE A 87 -10.58 11.08 6.29
C ILE A 87 -9.48 10.70 7.29
N SER A 88 -9.10 9.42 7.32
CA SER A 88 -7.99 8.91 8.13
C SER A 88 -6.71 8.81 7.32
N ILE A 89 -5.55 8.80 8.01
CA ILE A 89 -4.22 8.59 7.42
C ILE A 89 -3.65 7.27 7.94
N PRO A 90 -4.00 6.11 7.37
CA PRO A 90 -3.42 4.85 7.82
C PRO A 90 -1.95 4.72 7.42
N SER A 91 -1.49 5.39 6.36
CA SER A 91 -0.18 5.23 5.75
C SER A 91 0.42 6.55 5.29
N THR A 92 1.75 6.66 5.44
CA THR A 92 2.55 7.79 4.92
C THR A 92 3.78 7.27 4.15
N GLY A 93 4.42 8.14 3.39
CA GLY A 93 5.63 7.84 2.62
C GLY A 93 6.93 8.26 3.29
N THR A 94 8.04 7.63 2.88
CA THR A 94 9.41 8.06 3.18
C THR A 94 10.31 7.87 1.97
N GLY A 95 11.34 8.70 1.83
CA GLY A 95 12.43 8.47 0.89
C GLY A 95 13.37 7.37 1.40
N PHE A 96 14.05 6.70 0.46
CA PHE A 96 14.99 5.63 0.76
C PHE A 96 16.15 6.13 1.63
N GLU A 97 16.79 7.25 1.25
CA GLU A 97 17.91 7.83 1.98
C GLU A 97 17.54 8.28 3.38
N GLN A 98 16.29 8.74 3.58
CA GLN A 98 15.80 9.11 4.89
C GLN A 98 15.58 7.89 5.78
N LEU A 99 15.02 6.80 5.20
CA LEU A 99 14.90 5.54 5.93
C LEU A 99 16.26 4.96 6.31
N GLU A 100 17.28 5.10 5.42
CA GLU A 100 18.66 4.64 5.66
C GLU A 100 19.36 5.46 6.74
N SER A 101 19.24 6.79 6.70
CA SER A 101 20.01 7.68 7.57
C SER A 101 19.37 7.95 8.93
N ASP A 102 18.05 8.08 9.00
CA ASP A 102 17.31 8.43 10.23
C ASP A 102 15.90 7.79 10.26
N PRO A 103 15.83 6.46 10.46
CA PRO A 103 14.54 5.76 10.57
C PRO A 103 13.73 6.18 11.80
N GLN A 104 14.37 6.77 12.85
CA GLN A 104 13.64 7.27 14.02
C GLN A 104 12.84 8.53 13.66
N ALA A 105 13.43 9.49 12.93
CA ALA A 105 12.69 10.66 12.45
C ALA A 105 11.51 10.26 11.53
N VAL A 106 11.68 9.20 10.73
CA VAL A 106 10.57 8.63 9.93
C VAL A 106 9.44 8.13 10.83
N ALA A 107 9.78 7.40 11.90
CA ALA A 107 8.80 6.90 12.87
C ALA A 107 8.07 8.04 13.59
N ASP A 108 8.78 9.07 14.02
CA ASP A 108 8.22 10.21 14.74
C ASP A 108 7.25 10.99 13.86
N ARG A 109 7.59 11.23 12.57
CA ARG A 109 6.70 11.87 11.61
C ARG A 109 5.43 11.03 11.35
N ALA A 110 5.57 9.71 11.22
CA ALA A 110 4.43 8.81 11.03
C ALA A 110 3.48 8.84 12.24
N LYS A 111 4.02 8.86 13.47
CA LYS A 111 3.22 9.00 14.70
C LYS A 111 2.49 10.33 14.76
N ALA A 112 3.13 11.43 14.40
CA ALA A 112 2.51 12.75 14.36
C ALA A 112 1.31 12.81 13.40
N LEU A 113 1.42 12.15 12.24
CA LEU A 113 0.31 11.95 11.30
C LEU A 113 -0.76 10.96 11.81
N GLY A 114 -0.44 10.12 12.81
CA GLY A 114 -1.29 9.02 13.25
C GLY A 114 -1.23 7.79 12.35
N ALA A 115 -0.28 7.75 11.41
CA ALA A 115 -0.09 6.63 10.47
C ALA A 115 0.44 5.38 11.18
N LYS A 116 -0.03 4.22 10.72
CA LYS A 116 0.41 2.89 11.18
C LYS A 116 1.34 2.21 10.20
N TYR A 117 1.39 2.69 8.96
CA TYR A 117 2.23 2.18 7.90
C TYR A 117 3.14 3.30 7.35
N VAL A 118 4.36 2.92 7.02
CA VAL A 118 5.31 3.77 6.28
C VAL A 118 5.72 3.03 5.01
N MET A 119 5.56 3.69 3.88
CA MET A 119 5.87 3.17 2.56
C MET A 119 7.15 3.83 2.02
N CYS A 120 8.02 3.02 1.38
CA CYS A 120 9.10 3.49 0.51
C CYS A 120 8.84 2.99 -0.91
N ALA A 121 8.71 3.92 -1.88
CA ALA A 121 8.33 3.60 -3.25
C ALA A 121 9.51 3.45 -4.22
N TRP A 122 10.66 3.98 -3.87
CA TRP A 122 11.78 4.04 -4.81
C TRP A 122 13.09 3.63 -4.15
N ILE A 123 13.75 2.63 -4.74
CA ILE A 123 15.13 2.26 -4.40
C ILE A 123 16.05 3.01 -5.37
N PRO A 124 17.03 3.79 -4.89
CA PRO A 124 17.98 4.47 -5.78
C PRO A 124 18.75 3.48 -6.66
N HIS A 125 18.68 3.66 -7.96
CA HIS A 125 19.38 2.85 -8.94
C HIS A 125 19.56 3.62 -10.25
N LYS A 126 20.42 3.12 -11.14
CA LYS A 126 20.51 3.66 -12.49
C LYS A 126 19.30 3.23 -13.30
N ARG A 127 18.59 4.20 -13.88
CA ARG A 127 17.36 3.99 -14.64
C ARG A 127 17.48 2.81 -15.62
N GLY A 128 16.54 1.87 -15.53
CA GLY A 128 16.47 0.66 -16.34
C GLY A 128 17.58 -0.36 -16.09
N GLN A 129 18.37 -0.19 -15.02
CA GLN A 129 19.50 -1.05 -14.67
C GLN A 129 19.48 -1.39 -13.18
N PHE A 130 18.31 -1.71 -12.64
CA PHE A 130 18.23 -2.19 -11.26
C PHE A 130 19.04 -3.47 -11.12
N SER A 131 20.02 -3.46 -10.23
CA SER A 131 21.02 -4.50 -10.08
C SER A 131 20.87 -5.30 -8.79
N LYS A 132 21.62 -6.41 -8.68
CA LYS A 132 21.69 -7.17 -7.43
C LYS A 132 22.28 -6.33 -6.30
N GLU A 133 23.25 -5.49 -6.57
CA GLU A 133 23.89 -4.59 -5.60
C GLU A 133 22.87 -3.58 -5.06
N ASP A 134 21.98 -3.05 -5.92
CA ASP A 134 20.88 -2.17 -5.50
C ASP A 134 19.90 -2.93 -4.60
N ALA A 135 19.57 -4.18 -4.96
CA ALA A 135 18.72 -5.05 -4.16
C ALA A 135 19.36 -5.37 -2.80
N ASP A 136 20.65 -5.70 -2.74
CA ASP A 136 21.38 -5.96 -1.50
C ASP A 136 21.36 -4.76 -0.55
N ARG A 137 21.60 -3.55 -1.08
CA ARG A 137 21.50 -2.31 -0.32
C ARG A 137 20.08 -2.12 0.22
N ALA A 138 19.07 -2.33 -0.63
CA ALA A 138 17.67 -2.22 -0.23
C ALA A 138 17.28 -3.21 0.86
N ILE A 139 17.71 -4.47 0.76
CA ILE A 139 17.47 -5.50 1.77
C ILE A 139 18.03 -5.07 3.13
N LYS A 140 19.25 -4.54 3.16
CA LYS A 140 19.87 -4.03 4.39
C LYS A 140 19.05 -2.86 4.97
N VAL A 141 18.79 -1.82 4.18
CA VAL A 141 18.07 -0.60 4.62
C VAL A 141 16.66 -0.94 5.09
N PHE A 142 15.94 -1.79 4.38
CA PHE A 142 14.58 -2.17 4.72
C PHE A 142 14.50 -3.01 5.99
N ASN A 143 15.44 -3.95 6.21
CA ASN A 143 15.49 -4.73 7.44
C ASN A 143 15.83 -3.85 8.65
N GLU A 144 16.86 -2.99 8.54
CA GLU A 144 17.30 -2.10 9.62
C GLU A 144 16.26 -1.03 9.92
N GLY A 145 15.79 -0.29 8.91
CA GLY A 145 14.78 0.74 9.05
C GLY A 145 13.41 0.17 9.48
N GLY A 146 12.99 -0.94 8.88
CA GLY A 146 11.76 -1.63 9.25
C GLY A 146 11.76 -2.13 10.69
N LYS A 147 12.92 -2.54 11.22
CA LYS A 147 13.09 -2.90 12.64
C LYS A 147 12.82 -1.70 13.55
N VAL A 148 13.44 -0.56 13.27
CA VAL A 148 13.22 0.67 14.06
C VAL A 148 11.75 1.11 14.01
N LEU A 149 11.13 1.10 12.83
CA LEU A 149 9.71 1.42 12.66
C LEU A 149 8.83 0.47 13.49
N ARG A 150 9.10 -0.84 13.47
CA ARG A 150 8.36 -1.82 14.25
C ARG A 150 8.50 -1.60 15.77
N GLU A 151 9.69 -1.28 16.26
CA GLU A 151 9.92 -0.93 17.66
C GLU A 151 9.11 0.30 18.09
N ASN A 152 8.76 1.14 17.13
CA ASN A 152 7.88 2.31 17.29
C ASN A 152 6.38 2.02 17.04
N GLY A 153 5.99 0.75 16.82
CA GLY A 153 4.61 0.34 16.57
C GLY A 153 4.09 0.64 15.16
N ILE A 154 5.02 0.82 14.19
CA ILE A 154 4.74 1.14 12.80
C ILE A 154 5.18 -0.03 11.92
N THR A 155 4.41 -0.35 10.89
CA THR A 155 4.73 -1.35 9.89
C THR A 155 5.38 -0.68 8.68
N PHE A 156 6.61 -1.09 8.36
CA PHE A 156 7.25 -0.71 7.11
C PHE A 156 6.73 -1.55 5.95
N LYS A 157 6.50 -0.94 4.80
CA LYS A 157 6.15 -1.62 3.55
C LYS A 157 6.96 -1.07 2.37
N TYR A 158 7.48 -1.97 1.56
CA TYR A 158 8.09 -1.62 0.28
C TYR A 158 7.01 -1.59 -0.81
N HIS A 159 6.93 -0.49 -1.54
CA HIS A 159 6.01 -0.30 -2.67
C HIS A 159 6.70 -0.74 -3.96
N VAL A 160 6.11 -1.70 -4.65
CA VAL A 160 6.63 -2.27 -5.89
C VAL A 160 6.44 -1.29 -7.05
N HIS A 161 7.50 -1.09 -7.85
CA HIS A 161 7.51 -0.10 -8.92
C HIS A 161 7.87 -0.67 -10.30
N GLY A 162 8.04 -2.00 -10.42
CA GLY A 162 8.22 -2.73 -11.67
C GLY A 162 9.67 -2.90 -12.13
N TYR A 163 10.57 -2.03 -11.77
CA TYR A 163 11.98 -2.13 -12.15
C TYR A 163 12.72 -3.30 -11.47
N GLU A 164 12.19 -3.82 -10.37
CA GLU A 164 12.75 -4.92 -9.60
C GLU A 164 12.44 -6.30 -10.20
N PHE A 165 11.63 -6.37 -11.26
CA PHE A 165 11.38 -7.64 -11.97
C PHE A 165 12.49 -8.05 -12.94
N GLN A 166 13.67 -7.38 -12.91
CA GLN A 166 14.86 -7.81 -13.65
C GLN A 166 15.17 -9.30 -13.38
N PRO A 167 15.48 -10.09 -14.43
CA PRO A 167 15.80 -11.51 -14.28
C PRO A 167 17.00 -11.73 -13.35
N TYR A 168 16.91 -12.71 -12.47
CA TYR A 168 17.97 -13.12 -11.57
C TYR A 168 17.97 -14.67 -11.40
N GLY A 169 18.83 -15.36 -12.11
CA GLY A 169 18.81 -16.82 -12.17
C GLY A 169 17.48 -17.35 -12.73
N ASN A 170 16.79 -18.17 -11.95
CA ASN A 170 15.47 -18.71 -12.30
C ASN A 170 14.29 -17.89 -11.73
N GLU A 171 14.56 -16.72 -11.20
CA GLU A 171 13.60 -15.84 -10.56
C GLU A 171 13.88 -14.37 -10.90
N THR A 172 13.30 -13.41 -10.20
CA THR A 172 13.53 -11.98 -10.37
C THR A 172 14.30 -11.38 -9.19
N LEU A 173 14.86 -10.18 -9.36
CA LEU A 173 15.42 -9.42 -8.24
C LEU A 173 14.35 -9.05 -7.20
N PHE A 174 13.08 -8.92 -7.60
CA PHE A 174 11.97 -8.80 -6.67
C PHE A 174 11.84 -10.05 -5.76
N ASP A 175 11.87 -11.24 -6.35
CA ASP A 175 11.83 -12.49 -5.59
C ASP A 175 13.03 -12.59 -4.62
N TYR A 176 14.20 -12.20 -5.09
CA TYR A 176 15.42 -12.14 -4.28
C TYR A 176 15.27 -11.18 -3.10
N LEU A 177 14.74 -9.96 -3.33
CA LEU A 177 14.48 -8.96 -2.29
C LEU A 177 13.50 -9.51 -1.24
N VAL A 178 12.38 -10.09 -1.69
CA VAL A 178 11.37 -10.65 -0.78
C VAL A 178 11.91 -11.77 0.08
N LYS A 179 12.73 -12.66 -0.49
CA LYS A 179 13.33 -13.80 0.24
C LYS A 179 14.36 -13.38 1.28
N ASN A 180 15.07 -12.28 1.05
CA ASN A 180 16.16 -11.82 1.92
C ASN A 180 15.74 -10.68 2.87
N THR A 181 14.49 -10.27 2.86
CA THR A 181 13.92 -9.34 3.85
C THR A 181 13.14 -10.10 4.94
N ASP A 182 13.35 -9.71 6.21
CA ASP A 182 12.68 -10.34 7.36
C ASP A 182 11.18 -9.95 7.36
N PRO A 183 10.24 -10.91 7.28
CA PRO A 183 8.81 -10.65 7.30
C PRO A 183 8.30 -9.99 8.58
N LYS A 184 9.10 -9.97 9.64
CA LYS A 184 8.79 -9.23 10.87
C LYS A 184 8.93 -7.72 10.69
N TYR A 185 9.83 -7.30 9.82
CA TYR A 185 10.23 -5.90 9.67
C TYR A 185 9.79 -5.29 8.35
N VAL A 186 9.65 -6.12 7.31
CA VAL A 186 9.39 -5.67 5.94
C VAL A 186 8.11 -6.33 5.43
N SER A 187 7.09 -5.53 5.20
CA SER A 187 5.89 -5.89 4.46
C SER A 187 5.96 -5.33 3.03
N LEU A 188 4.96 -5.61 2.23
CA LEU A 188 4.90 -5.18 0.83
C LEU A 188 3.60 -4.40 0.55
N GLN A 189 3.70 -3.40 -0.31
CA GLN A 189 2.58 -2.77 -0.99
C GLN A 189 2.70 -3.04 -2.48
N MET A 190 1.66 -3.61 -3.07
CA MET A 190 1.63 -3.81 -4.50
C MET A 190 1.00 -2.59 -5.18
N ASP A 191 1.73 -1.97 -6.10
CA ASP A 191 1.11 -1.22 -7.17
C ASP A 191 0.79 -2.20 -8.29
N VAL A 192 -0.50 -2.36 -8.59
CA VAL A 192 -0.94 -3.39 -9.55
C VAL A 192 -0.53 -3.04 -10.98
N MET A 193 -0.50 -1.73 -11.31
CA MET A 193 -0.09 -1.26 -12.62
C MET A 193 1.42 -1.39 -12.80
N TRP A 194 2.22 -0.91 -11.86
CA TRP A 194 3.68 -1.01 -11.95
C TRP A 194 4.17 -2.45 -11.93
N THR A 195 3.49 -3.33 -11.16
CA THR A 195 3.74 -4.78 -11.20
C THR A 195 3.53 -5.33 -12.60
N HIS A 196 2.41 -5.00 -13.24
CA HIS A 196 2.07 -5.42 -14.59
C HIS A 196 3.02 -4.81 -15.63
N PHE A 197 3.37 -3.52 -15.50
CA PHE A 197 4.31 -2.81 -16.36
C PHE A 197 5.70 -3.47 -16.38
N GLY A 198 6.20 -3.91 -15.21
CA GLY A 198 7.45 -4.65 -15.08
C GLY A 198 7.38 -6.11 -15.53
N GLY A 199 6.23 -6.57 -16.03
CA GLY A 199 6.03 -7.95 -16.52
C GLY A 199 5.58 -8.96 -15.46
N GLY A 200 5.27 -8.52 -14.24
CA GLY A 200 4.68 -9.34 -13.19
C GLY A 200 3.17 -9.56 -13.39
N ASP A 201 2.64 -10.63 -12.80
CA ASP A 201 1.19 -10.88 -12.69
C ASP A 201 0.75 -10.52 -11.26
N PRO A 202 -0.04 -9.43 -11.07
CA PRO A 202 -0.46 -9.01 -9.75
C PRO A 202 -1.21 -10.08 -8.96
N ALA A 203 -2.17 -10.79 -9.57
CA ALA A 203 -2.94 -11.82 -8.89
C ALA A 203 -2.07 -13.02 -8.50
N ALA A 204 -1.16 -13.45 -9.38
CA ALA A 204 -0.22 -14.52 -9.10
C ALA A 204 0.75 -14.16 -7.97
N LEU A 205 1.26 -12.93 -7.93
CA LEU A 205 2.17 -12.46 -6.89
C LEU A 205 1.45 -12.25 -5.54
N LEU A 206 0.20 -11.77 -5.55
CA LEU A 206 -0.63 -11.75 -4.33
C LEU A 206 -0.76 -13.15 -3.75
N LYS A 207 -1.09 -14.14 -4.56
CA LYS A 207 -1.19 -15.54 -4.14
C LYS A 207 0.17 -16.09 -3.66
N LYS A 208 1.27 -15.79 -4.37
CA LYS A 208 2.62 -16.31 -4.08
C LYS A 208 3.14 -15.86 -2.72
N TYR A 209 2.99 -14.57 -2.39
CA TYR A 209 3.57 -13.99 -1.18
C TYR A 209 2.57 -13.74 -0.05
N GLY A 210 1.28 -13.91 -0.32
CA GLY A 210 0.22 -13.94 0.69
C GLY A 210 0.29 -12.76 1.67
N LYS A 211 0.40 -13.06 2.95
CA LYS A 211 0.39 -12.05 4.03
C LYS A 211 1.59 -11.11 4.08
N ARG A 212 2.57 -11.26 3.18
CA ARG A 212 3.60 -10.21 3.00
C ARG A 212 2.98 -8.92 2.45
N TRP A 213 1.91 -9.02 1.65
CA TRP A 213 1.16 -7.90 1.13
C TRP A 213 0.21 -7.34 2.19
N VAL A 214 0.29 -6.03 2.45
CA VAL A 214 -0.53 -5.35 3.47
C VAL A 214 -1.41 -4.24 2.90
N SER A 215 -1.12 -3.78 1.68
CA SER A 215 -1.93 -2.78 0.99
C SER A 215 -1.71 -2.85 -0.53
N LEU A 216 -2.61 -2.21 -1.28
CA LEU A 216 -2.51 -2.07 -2.74
C LEU A 216 -2.58 -0.60 -3.15
N HIS A 217 -1.87 -0.24 -4.23
CA HIS A 217 -2.25 0.84 -5.11
C HIS A 217 -3.04 0.27 -6.28
N LEU A 218 -4.22 0.83 -6.50
CA LEU A 218 -5.11 0.48 -7.60
C LEU A 218 -4.93 1.52 -8.70
N LYS A 219 -4.33 1.09 -9.79
CA LYS A 219 -3.98 1.88 -10.96
C LYS A 219 -4.12 1.00 -12.20
N ASP A 220 -4.62 1.53 -13.32
CA ASP A 220 -4.81 0.73 -14.53
C ASP A 220 -3.92 1.20 -15.68
N PHE A 221 -3.59 0.30 -16.55
CA PHE A 221 -2.63 0.53 -17.63
C PHE A 221 -3.31 0.44 -18.99
N LYS A 222 -3.07 1.44 -19.83
CA LYS A 222 -3.66 1.53 -21.18
C LYS A 222 -3.38 0.28 -22.01
N LYS A 223 -4.42 -0.26 -22.61
CA LYS A 223 -4.35 -1.46 -23.46
C LYS A 223 -3.35 -1.32 -24.61
N GLY A 224 -2.41 -2.26 -24.67
CA GLY A 224 -1.40 -2.32 -25.72
C GLY A 224 -0.30 -1.26 -25.65
N ALA A 225 -0.22 -0.48 -24.58
CA ALA A 225 0.89 0.44 -24.37
C ALA A 225 2.20 -0.33 -24.12
N PRO A 226 3.36 0.21 -24.53
CA PRO A 226 4.66 -0.43 -24.33
C PRO A 226 4.95 -0.61 -22.83
N LYS A 227 5.52 -1.75 -22.48
CA LYS A 227 5.94 -2.11 -21.12
C LYS A 227 7.42 -2.38 -21.06
N ASP A 228 8.05 -2.01 -19.95
CA ASP A 228 9.46 -2.29 -19.68
C ASP A 228 9.72 -2.41 -18.15
N MET A 229 10.99 -2.47 -17.77
CA MET A 229 11.42 -2.55 -16.37
C MET A 229 12.13 -1.26 -15.92
N THR A 230 11.68 -0.10 -16.39
CA THR A 230 12.24 1.19 -15.94
C THR A 230 11.51 1.73 -14.70
N GLY A 231 10.29 1.28 -14.45
CA GLY A 231 9.40 1.86 -13.44
C GLY A 231 8.92 3.27 -13.81
N LEU A 232 8.94 3.62 -15.09
CA LEU A 232 8.56 4.94 -15.58
C LEU A 232 7.79 4.83 -16.90
N THR A 233 6.62 5.48 -16.94
CA THR A 233 5.80 5.59 -18.17
C THR A 233 5.22 6.98 -18.28
N GLY A 234 4.68 7.34 -19.45
CA GLY A 234 3.99 8.62 -19.62
C GLY A 234 2.61 8.62 -18.98
N PRO A 235 2.10 9.81 -18.56
CA PRO A 235 0.80 9.94 -17.90
C PRO A 235 -0.37 9.49 -18.80
N GLU A 236 -0.20 9.49 -20.12
CA GLU A 236 -1.18 9.03 -21.11
C GLU A 236 -1.42 7.51 -21.08
N ASN A 237 -0.61 6.75 -20.34
CA ASN A 237 -0.73 5.31 -20.18
C ASN A 237 -1.44 4.93 -18.87
N ASP A 238 -1.68 5.87 -17.98
CA ASP A 238 -2.56 5.73 -16.82
C ASP A 238 -3.99 6.04 -17.26
N VAL A 239 -4.90 5.12 -17.02
CA VAL A 239 -6.30 5.23 -17.44
C VAL A 239 -7.25 4.88 -16.29
N PRO A 240 -8.52 5.31 -16.34
CA PRO A 240 -9.50 4.95 -15.31
C PRO A 240 -9.56 3.43 -15.09
N LEU A 241 -9.72 3.02 -13.83
CA LEU A 241 -9.82 1.61 -13.47
C LEU A 241 -10.93 0.93 -14.28
N GLY A 242 -10.61 -0.21 -14.91
CA GLY A 242 -11.50 -0.98 -15.78
C GLY A 242 -11.48 -0.55 -17.24
N GLU A 243 -10.86 0.56 -17.60
CA GLU A 243 -10.66 0.95 -19.01
C GLU A 243 -9.34 0.39 -19.58
N GLY A 244 -8.42 -0.02 -18.69
CA GLY A 244 -7.13 -0.59 -19.03
C GLY A 244 -7.12 -2.10 -19.24
N GLU A 245 -5.95 -2.73 -19.04
CA GLU A 245 -5.74 -4.16 -19.32
C GLU A 245 -5.63 -5.04 -18.05
N LEU A 246 -5.72 -4.46 -16.82
CA LEU A 246 -5.61 -5.23 -15.60
C LEU A 246 -6.89 -5.98 -15.24
N ASP A 247 -6.75 -7.24 -14.79
CA ASP A 247 -7.89 -8.05 -14.29
C ASP A 247 -8.17 -7.74 -12.81
N PHE A 248 -8.85 -6.62 -12.54
CA PHE A 248 -9.23 -6.23 -11.18
C PHE A 248 -10.08 -7.27 -10.46
N PRO A 249 -11.04 -7.97 -11.10
CA PRO A 249 -11.72 -9.09 -10.45
C PRO A 249 -10.79 -10.18 -9.92
N ALA A 250 -9.76 -10.59 -10.66
CA ALA A 250 -8.77 -11.57 -10.19
C ALA A 250 -7.92 -11.00 -9.05
N ILE A 251 -7.45 -9.75 -9.18
CA ILE A 251 -6.65 -9.05 -8.17
C ILE A 251 -7.43 -8.92 -6.86
N LEU A 252 -8.66 -8.42 -6.89
CA LEU A 252 -9.48 -8.22 -5.70
C LEU A 252 -9.85 -9.54 -5.02
N ARG A 253 -10.09 -10.63 -5.78
CA ARG A 253 -10.31 -11.95 -5.18
C ARG A 253 -9.12 -12.41 -4.34
N GLU A 254 -7.90 -12.28 -4.84
CA GLU A 254 -6.70 -12.67 -4.10
C GLU A 254 -6.43 -11.70 -2.93
N ALA A 255 -6.61 -10.41 -3.11
CA ALA A 255 -6.50 -9.42 -2.05
C ALA A 255 -7.46 -9.68 -0.89
N ASN A 256 -8.71 -10.03 -1.18
CA ASN A 256 -9.73 -10.37 -0.17
C ASN A 256 -9.40 -11.68 0.57
N LYS A 257 -8.88 -12.71 -0.12
CA LYS A 257 -8.41 -13.95 0.51
C LYS A 257 -7.27 -13.71 1.50
N ILE A 258 -6.36 -12.80 1.18
CA ILE A 258 -5.24 -12.41 2.05
C ILE A 258 -5.75 -11.59 3.25
N GLY A 259 -6.85 -10.85 3.07
CA GLY A 259 -7.44 -9.95 4.06
C GLY A 259 -6.81 -8.56 4.06
N ILE A 260 -6.42 -8.06 2.89
CA ILE A 260 -5.92 -6.68 2.72
C ILE A 260 -7.00 -5.68 3.18
N LYS A 261 -6.58 -4.69 3.98
CA LYS A 261 -7.49 -3.71 4.61
C LYS A 261 -7.41 -2.31 3.98
N HIS A 262 -6.32 -2.00 3.30
CA HIS A 262 -6.04 -0.67 2.75
C HIS A 262 -5.74 -0.79 1.27
N MET A 263 -6.55 -0.12 0.45
CA MET A 263 -6.38 -0.03 -0.99
C MET A 263 -6.56 1.42 -1.40
N PHE A 264 -5.56 1.97 -2.08
CA PHE A 264 -5.55 3.37 -2.48
C PHE A 264 -5.61 3.46 -3.99
N ILE A 265 -6.56 4.22 -4.52
CA ILE A 265 -6.51 4.60 -5.93
C ILE A 265 -5.33 5.55 -6.09
N GLU A 266 -4.52 5.33 -7.13
CA GLU A 266 -3.54 6.30 -7.59
C GLU A 266 -3.75 6.54 -9.08
N ASP A 267 -3.84 7.81 -9.46
CA ASP A 267 -4.01 8.24 -10.84
C ASP A 267 -2.91 9.26 -11.14
N GLU A 268 -2.04 8.93 -12.08
CA GLU A 268 -0.94 9.79 -12.49
C GLU A 268 -1.21 10.46 -13.84
N SER A 269 -2.40 10.30 -14.40
CA SER A 269 -2.80 11.00 -15.62
C SER A 269 -2.87 12.51 -15.41
N ASP A 270 -3.01 13.25 -16.48
CA ASP A 270 -3.29 14.71 -16.43
C ASP A 270 -4.79 15.01 -16.37
N HIS A 271 -5.63 13.96 -16.15
CA HIS A 271 -7.10 14.01 -16.16
C HIS A 271 -7.73 13.34 -14.92
N GLU A 272 -6.99 13.31 -13.80
CA GLU A 272 -7.35 12.59 -12.57
C GLU A 272 -8.74 12.98 -12.04
N LEU A 273 -9.15 14.25 -12.16
CA LEU A 273 -10.48 14.69 -11.69
C LEU A 273 -11.65 14.09 -12.51
N GLU A 274 -11.41 13.74 -13.79
CA GLU A 274 -12.38 13.06 -14.65
C GLU A 274 -12.29 11.53 -14.52
N ALA A 275 -11.07 11.01 -14.27
CA ALA A 275 -10.76 9.60 -14.17
C ALA A 275 -11.24 8.98 -12.84
N LEU A 276 -11.05 9.68 -11.71
CA LEU A 276 -11.39 9.19 -10.37
C LEU A 276 -12.87 8.80 -10.22
N PRO A 277 -13.87 9.61 -10.64
CA PRO A 277 -15.26 9.20 -10.56
C PRO A 277 -15.57 7.91 -11.32
N LYS A 278 -14.96 7.69 -12.50
CA LYS A 278 -15.11 6.47 -13.29
C LYS A 278 -14.48 5.27 -12.57
N SER A 279 -13.28 5.44 -12.04
CA SER A 279 -12.55 4.43 -11.27
C SER A 279 -13.34 3.99 -10.03
N ILE A 280 -13.91 4.93 -9.28
CA ILE A 280 -14.77 4.66 -8.12
C ILE A 280 -16.03 3.90 -8.53
N ALA A 281 -16.70 4.35 -9.59
CA ALA A 281 -17.91 3.69 -10.10
C ALA A 281 -17.62 2.25 -10.54
N TYR A 282 -16.49 2.03 -11.23
CA TYR A 282 -16.06 0.69 -11.64
C TYR A 282 -15.83 -0.22 -10.43
N LEU A 283 -15.03 0.20 -9.44
CA LEU A 283 -14.77 -0.61 -8.24
C LEU A 283 -16.07 -1.01 -7.52
N ARG A 284 -17.01 -0.06 -7.38
CA ARG A 284 -18.32 -0.31 -6.74
C ARG A 284 -19.22 -1.25 -7.55
N SER A 285 -19.02 -1.35 -8.86
CA SER A 285 -19.78 -2.23 -9.75
C SER A 285 -19.37 -3.70 -9.66
N LEU A 286 -18.14 -4.00 -9.21
CA LEU A 286 -17.58 -5.34 -9.19
C LEU A 286 -18.26 -6.24 -8.13
N LYS A 287 -18.71 -7.40 -8.55
CA LYS A 287 -19.42 -8.40 -7.73
C LYS A 287 -18.80 -9.80 -7.91
N TYR A 288 -18.91 -10.64 -6.86
CA TYR A 288 -18.55 -12.05 -6.89
C TYR A 288 -19.48 -12.88 -7.76
#